data_156a419239cc0015ce17af45977dca9d
#
_entry.id   156a419239cc0015ce17af45977dca9d
#
_cell.length_a   1.000
_cell.length_b   1.000
_cell.length_c   1.000
_cell.angle_alpha   90.00
_cell.angle_beta   90.00
_cell.angle_gamma   90.00
#
_symmetry.space_group_name_H-M   'P 1'
#
loop_
_entity.id
_entity.type
_entity.pdbx_description
1 polymer ?
#
loop_
_entity_poly.entity_id
_entity_poly.type
_entity_poly.pdbx_seq_one_letter_code
_entity_poly.pdbx_strand_id
1 'polypeptide(L)'
;MTRVHKLFLKWLLQFSLISFFIFFISDQGLITKILSSDKSYITSLILILFIIISFHCLYHTFIISDELNKAHIIKKSLLNENVKLRVIEDALILTSRGEISNGIVRDYFKDLIGLKKNGATSHAQILDSYVKKTVGFYEFGWFCSDIMLKLGLIGTVIGFIIMLSSLSDITTFDVTLLQGVLTTMGSGMGVALYTTLSALVAGVMVAIQYYNLESGCEELFSVLNQISEVSIDNSL
;
A
#
# COMPACT_ATOMS: atom_id res chain seq x y z
N MET A 1 5.92 -11.89 -25.74
CA MET A 1 6.60 -12.03 -24.45
C MET A 1 5.71 -11.41 -23.40
N THR A 2 5.20 -12.21 -22.49
CA THR A 2 4.17 -11.87 -21.51
C THR A 2 4.69 -10.81 -20.55
N ARG A 3 3.96 -9.70 -20.41
CA ARG A 3 4.20 -8.68 -19.35
C ARG A 3 3.77 -9.25 -17.97
N VAL A 4 4.30 -10.44 -17.64
CA VAL A 4 3.95 -11.16 -16.43
C VAL A 4 4.41 -10.33 -15.24
N HIS A 5 3.45 -9.88 -14.42
CA HIS A 5 3.67 -9.28 -13.10
C HIS A 5 4.58 -8.03 -13.05
N LYS A 6 4.47 -7.13 -14.02
CA LYS A 6 5.24 -5.87 -14.02
C LYS A 6 5.01 -5.06 -12.74
N LEU A 7 3.78 -5.02 -12.24
CA LEU A 7 3.43 -4.35 -11.00
C LEU A 7 4.08 -5.04 -9.79
N PHE A 8 4.00 -6.38 -9.74
CA PHE A 8 4.65 -7.17 -8.69
C PHE A 8 6.18 -7.02 -8.71
N LEU A 9 6.80 -6.99 -9.90
CA LEU A 9 8.25 -6.75 -10.02
C LEU A 9 8.66 -5.36 -9.53
N LYS A 10 7.86 -4.33 -9.80
CA LYS A 10 8.10 -2.98 -9.24
C LYS A 10 8.05 -2.99 -7.72
N TRP A 11 7.02 -3.66 -7.15
CA TRP A 11 6.91 -3.79 -5.70
C TRP A 11 8.09 -4.56 -5.11
N LEU A 12 8.49 -5.69 -5.73
CA LEU A 12 9.62 -6.50 -5.29
C LEU A 12 10.95 -5.73 -5.33
N LEU A 13 11.17 -4.94 -6.36
CA LEU A 13 12.35 -4.07 -6.48
C LEU A 13 12.36 -3.03 -5.36
N GLN A 14 11.22 -2.39 -5.07
CA GLN A 14 11.11 -1.45 -3.95
C GLN A 14 11.34 -2.12 -2.61
N PHE A 15 10.75 -3.29 -2.38
CA PHE A 15 10.95 -4.05 -1.15
C PHE A 15 12.41 -4.45 -0.96
N SER A 16 13.09 -4.85 -2.05
CA SER A 16 14.52 -5.16 -2.02
C SER A 16 15.36 -3.93 -1.66
N LEU A 17 15.03 -2.76 -2.23
CA LEU A 17 15.71 -1.51 -1.92
C LEU A 17 15.50 -1.10 -0.45
N ILE A 18 14.27 -1.20 0.05
CA ILE A 18 13.91 -0.93 1.45
C ILE A 18 14.65 -1.88 2.39
N SER A 19 14.66 -3.19 2.07
CA SER A 19 15.35 -4.21 2.86
C SER A 19 16.87 -3.97 2.90
N PHE A 20 17.46 -3.59 1.77
CA PHE A 20 18.86 -3.22 1.70
C PHE A 20 19.19 -1.99 2.58
N PHE A 21 18.32 -0.97 2.54
CA PHE A 21 18.49 0.24 3.35
C PHE A 21 18.35 -0.06 4.85
N ILE A 22 17.38 -0.89 5.24
CA ILE A 22 17.20 -1.36 6.63
C ILE A 22 18.42 -2.16 7.09
N PHE A 23 18.94 -3.05 6.24
CA PHE A 23 20.15 -3.82 6.54
C PHE A 23 21.37 -2.89 6.77
N PHE A 24 21.57 -1.90 5.89
CA PHE A 24 22.64 -0.93 6.02
C PHE A 24 22.57 -0.13 7.32
N ILE A 25 21.36 0.32 7.71
CA ILE A 25 21.12 1.04 8.97
C ILE A 25 21.35 0.12 10.17
N SER A 26 20.98 -1.16 10.06
CA SER A 26 21.20 -2.17 11.10
C SER A 26 22.68 -2.43 11.34
N ASP A 27 23.48 -2.51 10.27
CA ASP A 27 24.92 -2.74 10.33
C ASP A 27 25.65 -1.60 11.04
N GLN A 28 25.16 -0.36 10.90
CA GLN A 28 25.64 0.81 11.65
C GLN A 28 25.24 0.81 13.14
N GLY A 29 24.52 -0.20 13.61
CA GLY A 29 24.02 -0.29 14.98
C GLY A 29 22.96 0.76 15.34
N LEU A 30 22.43 1.50 14.34
CA LEU A 30 21.43 2.54 14.58
C LEU A 30 20.10 1.97 15.03
N ILE A 31 19.66 0.82 14.49
CA ILE A 31 18.41 0.17 14.90
C ILE A 31 18.45 -0.24 16.37
N THR A 32 19.57 -0.81 16.83
CA THR A 32 19.73 -1.18 18.25
C THR A 32 19.73 0.05 19.14
N LYS A 33 20.38 1.15 18.73
CA LYS A 33 20.34 2.43 19.47
C LYS A 33 18.94 3.02 19.52
N ILE A 34 18.20 3.02 18.39
CA ILE A 34 16.83 3.51 18.31
C ILE A 34 15.93 2.72 19.27
N LEU A 35 15.98 1.39 19.22
CA LEU A 35 15.15 0.52 20.07
C LEU A 35 15.53 0.61 21.54
N SER A 36 16.83 0.69 21.88
CA SER A 36 17.27 0.81 23.27
C SER A 36 17.01 2.19 23.87
N SER A 37 16.97 3.24 23.05
CA SER A 37 16.64 4.60 23.49
C SER A 37 15.14 4.86 23.60
N ASP A 38 14.31 4.03 22.95
CA ASP A 38 12.85 4.21 22.93
C ASP A 38 12.20 3.71 24.23
N LYS A 39 12.18 4.57 25.24
CA LYS A 39 11.44 4.34 26.50
C LYS A 39 9.92 4.43 26.32
N SER A 40 9.44 4.98 25.21
CA SER A 40 8.00 5.18 24.93
C SER A 40 7.34 3.99 24.23
N TYR A 41 8.11 3.04 23.71
CA TYR A 41 7.67 1.93 22.84
C TYR A 41 6.93 2.36 21.55
N ILE A 42 6.89 3.67 21.24
CA ILE A 42 6.21 4.19 20.04
C ILE A 42 6.98 3.79 18.78
N THR A 43 8.30 3.80 18.79
CA THR A 43 9.10 3.35 17.65
C THR A 43 8.84 1.89 17.33
N SER A 44 8.75 1.03 18.35
CA SER A 44 8.43 -0.38 18.19
C SER A 44 7.03 -0.56 17.60
N LEU A 45 6.04 0.23 18.06
CA LEU A 45 4.69 0.24 17.50
C LEU A 45 4.68 0.64 16.02
N ILE A 46 5.41 1.70 15.64
CA ILE A 46 5.54 2.15 14.25
C ILE A 46 6.15 1.06 13.36
N LEU A 47 7.20 0.38 13.84
CA LEU A 47 7.84 -0.71 13.08
C LEU A 47 6.91 -1.90 12.87
N ILE A 48 6.16 -2.32 13.89
CA ILE A 48 5.17 -3.39 13.78
C ILE A 48 4.09 -3.00 12.77
N LEU A 49 3.58 -1.79 12.88
CA LEU A 49 2.56 -1.25 11.99
C LEU A 49 3.07 -1.20 10.53
N PHE A 50 4.31 -0.77 10.32
CA PHE A 50 4.98 -0.79 9.02
C PHE A 50 5.03 -2.18 8.39
N ILE A 51 5.40 -3.20 9.17
CA ILE A 51 5.49 -4.59 8.69
C ILE A 51 4.09 -5.08 8.28
N ILE A 52 3.09 -4.91 9.14
CA ILE A 52 1.71 -5.35 8.87
C ILE A 52 1.18 -4.72 7.59
N ILE A 53 1.34 -3.40 7.43
CA ILE A 53 0.84 -2.64 6.28
C ILE A 53 1.61 -3.00 5.00
N SER A 54 2.92 -3.24 5.10
CA SER A 54 3.71 -3.68 3.95
C SER A 54 3.26 -5.06 3.43
N PHE A 55 2.92 -6.00 4.32
CA PHE A 55 2.33 -7.29 3.94
C PHE A 55 0.92 -7.15 3.35
N HIS A 56 0.09 -6.25 3.89
CA HIS A 56 -1.21 -5.93 3.33
C HIS A 56 -1.07 -5.38 1.89
N CYS A 57 -0.14 -4.45 1.68
CA CYS A 57 0.16 -3.91 0.36
C CYS A 57 0.64 -5.01 -0.61
N LEU A 58 1.52 -5.92 -0.18
CA LEU A 58 1.98 -7.06 -0.96
C LEU A 58 0.82 -7.91 -1.45
N TYR A 59 -0.09 -8.27 -0.55
CA TYR A 59 -1.26 -9.10 -0.86
C TYR A 59 -2.13 -8.47 -1.94
N HIS A 60 -2.48 -7.19 -1.80
CA HIS A 60 -3.30 -6.48 -2.78
C HIS A 60 -2.56 -6.23 -4.10
N THR A 61 -1.26 -5.95 -4.06
CA THR A 61 -0.42 -5.81 -5.27
C THR A 61 -0.40 -7.10 -6.08
N PHE A 62 -0.34 -8.24 -5.42
CA PHE A 62 -0.38 -9.55 -6.09
C PHE A 62 -1.73 -9.77 -6.78
N ILE A 63 -2.85 -9.50 -6.10
CA ILE A 63 -4.20 -9.61 -6.66
C ILE A 63 -4.36 -8.70 -7.89
N ILE A 64 -4.04 -7.42 -7.75
CA ILE A 64 -4.18 -6.46 -8.86
C ILE A 64 -3.26 -6.79 -10.02
N SER A 65 -2.05 -7.30 -9.77
CA SER A 65 -1.13 -7.74 -10.81
C SER A 65 -1.68 -8.92 -11.61
N ASP A 66 -2.35 -9.88 -10.98
CA ASP A 66 -3.01 -11.01 -11.65
C ASP A 66 -4.21 -10.54 -12.48
N GLU A 67 -5.06 -9.68 -11.92
CA GLU A 67 -6.20 -9.10 -12.63
C GLU A 67 -5.78 -8.26 -13.84
N LEU A 68 -4.71 -7.48 -13.72
CA LEU A 68 -4.16 -6.70 -14.81
C LEU A 68 -3.64 -7.58 -15.95
N ASN A 69 -3.00 -8.71 -15.63
CA ASN A 69 -2.58 -9.69 -16.63
C ASN A 69 -3.78 -10.30 -17.37
N LYS A 70 -4.86 -10.66 -16.65
CA LYS A 70 -6.10 -11.16 -17.25
C LYS A 70 -6.71 -10.12 -18.18
N ALA A 71 -6.82 -8.87 -17.77
CA ALA A 71 -7.34 -7.78 -18.58
C ALA A 71 -6.51 -7.57 -19.88
N HIS A 72 -5.19 -7.59 -19.79
CA HIS A 72 -4.32 -7.48 -20.96
C HIS A 72 -4.45 -8.67 -21.92
N ILE A 73 -4.63 -9.89 -21.42
CA ILE A 73 -4.87 -11.07 -22.26
C ILE A 73 -6.19 -10.93 -23.03
N ILE A 74 -7.27 -10.51 -22.34
CA ILE A 74 -8.57 -10.27 -22.95
C ILE A 74 -8.47 -9.18 -24.03
N LYS A 75 -7.86 -8.05 -23.70
CA LYS A 75 -7.64 -6.95 -24.65
C LYS A 75 -6.92 -7.41 -25.92
N LYS A 76 -5.83 -8.17 -25.76
CA LYS A 76 -5.05 -8.68 -26.88
C LYS A 76 -5.85 -9.66 -27.75
N SER A 77 -6.66 -10.53 -27.14
CA SER A 77 -7.47 -11.50 -27.87
C SER A 77 -8.61 -10.83 -28.65
N LEU A 78 -9.25 -9.82 -28.07
CA LEU A 78 -10.32 -9.06 -28.74
C LEU A 78 -9.80 -8.24 -29.92
N LEU A 79 -8.61 -7.66 -29.81
CA LEU A 79 -8.03 -6.84 -30.88
C LEU A 79 -7.42 -7.66 -32.01
N ASN A 80 -6.86 -8.85 -31.75
CA ASN A 80 -6.10 -9.63 -32.76
C ASN A 80 -6.92 -10.74 -33.44
N GLU A 81 -7.96 -11.28 -32.77
CA GLU A 81 -8.57 -12.54 -33.19
C GLU A 81 -10.09 -12.41 -33.49
N ASN A 82 -10.69 -11.22 -33.42
CA ASN A 82 -12.16 -11.03 -33.53
C ASN A 82 -12.95 -12.00 -32.63
N VAL A 83 -12.39 -12.33 -31.48
CA VAL A 83 -12.95 -13.29 -30.51
C VAL A 83 -14.05 -12.61 -29.72
N LYS A 84 -15.21 -13.26 -29.63
CA LYS A 84 -16.34 -12.77 -28.83
C LYS A 84 -16.27 -13.30 -27.41
N LEU A 85 -16.52 -12.42 -26.43
CA LEU A 85 -16.75 -12.79 -25.04
C LEU A 85 -18.15 -13.38 -24.92
N ARG A 86 -18.29 -14.55 -24.28
CA ARG A 86 -19.59 -15.19 -23.99
C ARG A 86 -19.65 -15.62 -22.52
N VAL A 87 -20.81 -15.43 -21.92
CA VAL A 87 -21.13 -16.00 -20.61
C VAL A 87 -21.96 -17.26 -20.83
N ILE A 88 -21.44 -18.43 -20.38
CA ILE A 88 -22.11 -19.72 -20.44
C ILE A 88 -22.10 -20.29 -19.02
N GLU A 89 -23.28 -20.61 -18.46
CA GLU A 89 -23.41 -21.21 -17.12
C GLU A 89 -22.56 -20.53 -16.03
N ASP A 90 -22.66 -19.19 -15.94
CA ASP A 90 -21.90 -18.38 -14.98
C ASP A 90 -20.37 -18.26 -15.25
N ALA A 91 -19.82 -18.93 -16.27
CA ALA A 91 -18.44 -18.83 -16.68
C ALA A 91 -18.25 -17.81 -17.79
N LEU A 92 -17.27 -16.90 -17.64
CA LEU A 92 -16.83 -16.02 -18.72
C LEU A 92 -15.83 -16.76 -19.59
N ILE A 93 -16.25 -17.12 -20.81
CA ILE A 93 -15.43 -17.90 -21.72
C ILE A 93 -14.93 -17.00 -22.86
N LEU A 94 -13.62 -16.99 -23.04
CA LEU A 94 -12.99 -16.44 -24.22
C LEU A 94 -12.94 -17.55 -25.30
N THR A 95 -13.61 -17.36 -26.41
CA THR A 95 -13.85 -18.40 -27.44
C THR A 95 -12.56 -19.12 -27.93
N SER A 96 -11.37 -18.52 -27.70
CA SER A 96 -10.08 -19.10 -28.13
C SER A 96 -9.21 -19.64 -27.00
N ARG A 97 -9.50 -19.36 -25.71
CA ARG A 97 -8.58 -19.67 -24.60
C ARG A 97 -9.19 -20.30 -23.34
N GLY A 98 -10.50 -20.59 -23.37
CA GLY A 98 -11.19 -21.22 -22.25
C GLY A 98 -11.68 -20.24 -21.17
N GLU A 99 -11.97 -20.76 -19.99
CA GLU A 99 -12.59 -20.04 -18.88
C GLU A 99 -11.61 -19.05 -18.22
N ILE A 100 -12.08 -17.85 -17.91
CA ILE A 100 -11.35 -16.84 -17.15
C ILE A 100 -11.55 -17.13 -15.65
N SER A 101 -10.46 -17.25 -14.90
CA SER A 101 -10.49 -17.50 -13.47
C SER A 101 -11.24 -16.39 -12.71
N ASN A 102 -11.78 -16.72 -11.54
CA ASN A 102 -12.53 -15.81 -10.68
C ASN A 102 -11.68 -14.56 -10.34
N GLY A 103 -12.32 -13.38 -10.33
CA GLY A 103 -11.68 -12.12 -10.00
C GLY A 103 -12.48 -10.90 -10.46
N ILE A 104 -11.93 -9.72 -10.22
CA ILE A 104 -12.55 -8.41 -10.52
C ILE A 104 -12.91 -8.30 -12.01
N VAL A 105 -11.99 -8.71 -12.88
CA VAL A 105 -12.15 -8.65 -14.33
C VAL A 105 -13.30 -9.52 -14.80
N ARG A 106 -13.40 -10.75 -14.29
CA ARG A 106 -14.50 -11.66 -14.63
C ARG A 106 -15.85 -11.11 -14.19
N ASP A 107 -15.94 -10.68 -12.91
CA ASP A 107 -17.19 -10.18 -12.34
C ASP A 107 -17.67 -8.93 -13.09
N TYR A 108 -16.76 -8.02 -13.42
CA TYR A 108 -17.05 -6.83 -14.19
C TYR A 108 -17.65 -7.15 -15.57
N PHE A 109 -17.05 -8.06 -16.34
CA PHE A 109 -17.57 -8.42 -17.66
C PHE A 109 -18.88 -9.24 -17.58
N LYS A 110 -19.04 -10.05 -16.54
CA LYS A 110 -20.30 -10.77 -16.28
C LYS A 110 -21.45 -9.79 -16.06
N ASP A 111 -21.24 -8.78 -15.20
CA ASP A 111 -22.22 -7.74 -14.93
C ASP A 111 -22.50 -6.89 -16.19
N LEU A 112 -21.47 -6.53 -16.93
CA LEU A 112 -21.60 -5.78 -18.18
C LEU A 112 -22.46 -6.52 -19.21
N ILE A 113 -22.22 -7.81 -19.42
CA ILE A 113 -22.98 -8.64 -20.38
C ILE A 113 -24.41 -8.87 -19.88
N GLY A 114 -24.60 -9.08 -18.56
CA GLY A 114 -25.92 -9.27 -17.95
C GLY A 114 -26.82 -8.04 -18.11
N LEU A 115 -26.26 -6.84 -17.92
CA LEU A 115 -27.01 -5.58 -18.06
C LEU A 115 -27.32 -5.23 -19.53
N LYS A 116 -26.41 -5.53 -20.44
CA LYS A 116 -26.67 -5.38 -21.89
C LYS A 116 -27.87 -6.24 -22.34
N LYS A 117 -28.04 -7.45 -21.79
CA LYS A 117 -29.17 -8.33 -22.07
C LYS A 117 -30.49 -7.76 -21.55
N ASN A 118 -30.48 -6.96 -20.49
CA ASN A 118 -31.66 -6.38 -19.86
C ASN A 118 -31.97 -4.93 -20.32
N GLY A 119 -31.24 -4.37 -21.27
CA GLY A 119 -31.50 -3.07 -21.87
C GLY A 119 -31.35 -1.83 -20.99
N ALA A 120 -30.76 -1.96 -19.82
CA ALA A 120 -30.64 -0.88 -18.85
C ALA A 120 -29.25 -0.78 -18.25
N THR A 121 -28.70 0.37 -18.28
CA THR A 121 -27.58 0.95 -17.49
C THR A 121 -26.35 1.35 -18.32
N SER A 122 -25.84 2.51 -17.99
CA SER A 122 -24.63 3.05 -18.58
C SER A 122 -23.41 2.21 -18.13
N HIS A 123 -22.59 1.76 -19.07
CA HIS A 123 -21.29 1.14 -18.86
C HIS A 123 -20.46 1.88 -17.79
N ALA A 124 -20.49 3.23 -17.80
CA ALA A 124 -19.78 4.06 -16.85
C ALA A 124 -20.21 3.84 -15.39
N GLN A 125 -21.47 3.53 -15.11
CA GLN A 125 -21.96 3.29 -13.75
C GLN A 125 -21.43 1.98 -13.17
N ILE A 126 -21.30 0.94 -14.00
CA ILE A 126 -20.73 -0.33 -13.58
C ILE A 126 -19.24 -0.13 -13.26
N LEU A 127 -18.51 0.49 -14.19
CA LEU A 127 -17.08 0.77 -14.01
C LEU A 127 -16.84 1.56 -12.72
N ASP A 128 -17.61 2.62 -12.47
CA ASP A 128 -17.52 3.45 -11.26
C ASP A 128 -17.76 2.63 -9.97
N SER A 129 -18.70 1.68 -9.99
CA SER A 129 -18.96 0.80 -8.84
C SER A 129 -17.76 -0.10 -8.50
N TYR A 130 -17.08 -0.64 -9.52
CA TYR A 130 -15.88 -1.45 -9.34
C TYR A 130 -14.67 -0.62 -8.94
N VAL A 131 -14.52 0.59 -9.50
CA VAL A 131 -13.51 1.56 -9.06
C VAL A 131 -13.67 1.84 -7.57
N LYS A 132 -14.87 2.22 -7.11
CA LYS A 132 -15.15 2.50 -5.69
C LYS A 132 -14.85 1.32 -4.77
N LYS A 133 -15.16 0.09 -5.20
CA LYS A 133 -14.85 -1.12 -4.44
C LYS A 133 -13.35 -1.33 -4.26
N THR A 134 -12.55 -0.92 -5.23
CA THR A 134 -11.10 -1.11 -5.24
C THR A 134 -10.34 0.02 -4.56
N VAL A 135 -10.91 1.24 -4.55
CA VAL A 135 -10.35 2.43 -3.90
C VAL A 135 -10.00 2.15 -2.43
N GLY A 136 -10.86 1.44 -1.70
CA GLY A 136 -10.62 1.08 -0.30
C GLY A 136 -9.31 0.32 -0.05
N PHE A 137 -8.74 -0.36 -1.06
CA PHE A 137 -7.50 -1.11 -0.89
C PHE A 137 -6.29 -0.19 -0.70
N TYR A 138 -6.23 0.94 -1.39
CA TYR A 138 -5.10 1.87 -1.28
C TYR A 138 -5.38 3.05 -0.35
N GLU A 139 -6.63 3.49 -0.19
CA GLU A 139 -6.99 4.52 0.80
C GLU A 139 -6.63 4.11 2.22
N PHE A 140 -6.85 2.84 2.56
CA PHE A 140 -6.42 2.31 3.86
C PHE A 140 -4.91 2.48 4.08
N GLY A 141 -4.10 2.28 3.06
CA GLY A 141 -2.65 2.47 3.16
C GLY A 141 -2.24 3.93 3.36
N TRP A 142 -2.87 4.85 2.63
CA TRP A 142 -2.67 6.28 2.81
C TRP A 142 -3.04 6.73 4.23
N PHE A 143 -4.18 6.27 4.73
CA PHE A 143 -4.61 6.53 6.10
C PHE A 143 -3.60 6.00 7.13
N CYS A 144 -3.08 4.80 6.96
CA CYS A 144 -2.08 4.23 7.86
C CYS A 144 -0.74 4.97 7.80
N SER A 145 -0.31 5.42 6.62
CA SER A 145 0.88 6.26 6.46
C SER A 145 0.74 7.57 7.26
N ASP A 146 -0.41 8.21 7.19
CA ASP A 146 -0.71 9.43 7.94
C ASP A 146 -0.75 9.19 9.47
N ILE A 147 -1.31 8.07 9.91
CA ILE A 147 -1.26 7.67 11.33
C ILE A 147 0.18 7.48 11.82
N MET A 148 1.06 6.86 11.03
CA MET A 148 2.47 6.70 11.42
C MET A 148 3.14 8.03 11.68
N LEU A 149 2.91 9.05 10.82
CA LEU A 149 3.43 10.40 11.00
C LEU A 149 2.92 11.04 12.31
N LYS A 150 1.63 10.89 12.58
CA LYS A 150 1.00 11.38 13.82
C LYS A 150 1.56 10.69 15.07
N LEU A 151 1.82 9.38 15.01
CA LEU A 151 2.48 8.66 16.09
C LEU A 151 3.90 9.17 16.34
N GLY A 152 4.64 9.52 15.29
CA GLY A 152 5.94 10.17 15.43
C GLY A 152 5.87 11.49 16.17
N LEU A 153 4.87 12.34 15.86
CA LEU A 153 4.63 13.59 16.57
C LEU A 153 4.25 13.37 18.05
N ILE A 154 3.43 12.37 18.34
CA ILE A 154 3.12 11.98 19.73
C ILE A 154 4.42 11.57 20.45
N GLY A 155 5.28 10.82 19.79
CA GLY A 155 6.58 10.44 20.33
C GLY A 155 7.48 11.63 20.69
N THR A 156 7.46 12.70 19.88
CA THR A 156 8.20 13.93 20.25
C THR A 156 7.64 14.59 21.50
N VAL A 157 6.33 14.67 21.64
CA VAL A 157 5.70 15.25 22.83
C VAL A 157 6.06 14.44 24.09
N ILE A 158 6.00 13.11 24.01
CA ILE A 158 6.39 12.23 25.12
C ILE A 158 7.87 12.39 25.46
N GLY A 159 8.76 12.43 24.45
CA GLY A 159 10.18 12.66 24.65
C GLY A 159 10.47 14.00 25.34
N PHE A 160 9.73 15.05 24.99
CA PHE A 160 9.79 16.36 25.65
C PHE A 160 9.33 16.30 27.10
N ILE A 161 8.23 15.59 27.39
CA ILE A 161 7.73 15.40 28.75
C ILE A 161 8.80 14.69 29.60
N ILE A 162 9.42 13.64 29.10
CA ILE A 162 10.50 12.92 29.78
C ILE A 162 11.69 13.85 30.04
N MET A 163 12.04 14.68 29.07
CA MET A 163 13.12 15.66 29.21
C MET A 163 12.82 16.69 30.31
N LEU A 164 11.62 17.26 30.32
CA LEU A 164 11.22 18.29 31.27
C LEU A 164 11.04 17.76 32.69
N SER A 165 10.58 16.52 32.84
CA SER A 165 10.39 15.90 34.17
C SER A 165 11.68 15.84 34.97
N SER A 166 12.85 15.74 34.32
CA SER A 166 14.14 15.71 35.00
C SER A 166 14.55 17.06 35.59
N LEU A 167 13.95 18.16 35.13
CA LEU A 167 14.23 19.50 35.65
C LEU A 167 13.44 19.81 36.92
N SER A 168 12.29 19.17 37.11
CA SER A 168 11.42 19.43 38.27
C SER A 168 11.99 18.89 39.60
N ASP A 169 12.93 17.95 39.52
CA ASP A 169 13.53 17.30 40.68
C ASP A 169 14.76 18.03 41.24
N ILE A 170 15.15 19.17 40.63
CA ILE A 170 16.33 19.95 41.05
C ILE A 170 15.98 20.81 42.26
N THR A 171 16.32 20.31 43.46
CA THR A 171 16.16 21.05 44.72
C THR A 171 17.47 21.63 45.24
N THR A 172 18.62 21.13 44.81
CA THR A 172 19.97 21.57 45.21
C THR A 172 20.94 21.55 44.03
N PHE A 173 21.88 22.49 44.02
CA PHE A 173 22.96 22.55 43.02
C PHE A 173 24.11 21.65 43.40
N ASP A 174 24.03 20.37 43.03
CA ASP A 174 25.16 19.43 43.14
C ASP A 174 25.60 18.97 41.74
N VAL A 175 26.90 18.82 41.52
CA VAL A 175 27.50 18.41 40.25
C VAL A 175 27.03 17.04 39.79
N THR A 176 26.81 16.11 40.72
CA THR A 176 26.33 14.75 40.48
C THR A 176 24.88 14.77 40.03
N LEU A 177 24.05 15.60 40.62
CA LEU A 177 22.66 15.81 40.23
C LEU A 177 22.56 16.43 38.82
N LEU A 178 23.40 17.43 38.52
CA LEU A 178 23.45 18.05 37.20
C LEU A 178 23.83 17.05 36.08
N GLN A 179 24.77 16.13 36.33
CA GLN A 179 25.12 15.07 35.38
C GLN A 179 23.93 14.12 35.15
N GLY A 180 23.19 13.75 36.19
CA GLY A 180 22.00 12.93 36.10
C GLY A 180 20.90 13.59 35.24
N VAL A 181 20.66 14.88 35.49
CA VAL A 181 19.69 15.68 34.73
C VAL A 181 20.08 15.77 33.25
N LEU A 182 21.32 16.09 32.94
CA LEU A 182 21.81 16.16 31.54
C LEU A 182 21.66 14.82 30.82
N THR A 183 21.93 13.71 31.50
CA THR A 183 21.75 12.36 30.92
C THR A 183 20.29 12.07 30.64
N THR A 184 19.38 12.41 31.56
CA THR A 184 17.93 12.20 31.38
C THR A 184 17.36 13.11 30.30
N MET A 185 17.82 14.37 30.24
CA MET A 185 17.45 15.30 29.15
C MET A 185 17.91 14.77 27.81
N GLY A 186 19.14 14.30 27.68
CA GLY A 186 19.66 13.68 26.45
C GLY A 186 18.85 12.44 26.03
N SER A 187 18.45 11.62 27.01
CA SER A 187 17.58 10.46 26.77
C SER A 187 16.19 10.86 26.26
N GLY A 188 15.53 11.83 26.89
CA GLY A 188 14.21 12.32 26.45
C GLY A 188 14.24 12.92 25.04
N MET A 189 15.28 13.71 24.74
CA MET A 189 15.50 14.26 23.41
C MET A 189 15.76 13.16 22.38
N GLY A 190 16.51 12.10 22.76
CA GLY A 190 16.74 10.94 21.91
C GLY A 190 15.42 10.23 21.56
N VAL A 191 14.54 10.00 22.53
CA VAL A 191 13.19 9.44 22.29
C VAL A 191 12.45 10.30 21.26
N ALA A 192 12.39 11.62 21.44
CA ALA A 192 11.69 12.53 20.54
C ALA A 192 12.20 12.45 19.10
N LEU A 193 13.51 12.48 18.91
CA LEU A 193 14.13 12.48 17.58
C LEU A 193 13.99 11.10 16.89
N TYR A 194 14.25 10.01 17.61
CA TYR A 194 14.20 8.67 17.00
C TYR A 194 12.79 8.25 16.63
N THR A 195 11.78 8.56 17.44
CA THR A 195 10.38 8.24 17.11
C THR A 195 9.92 8.97 15.85
N THR A 196 10.25 10.26 15.73
CA THR A 196 9.87 11.05 14.55
C THR A 196 10.61 10.60 13.31
N LEU A 197 11.91 10.34 13.41
CA LEU A 197 12.70 9.83 12.27
C LEU A 197 12.14 8.49 11.78
N SER A 198 11.86 7.56 12.70
CA SER A 198 11.29 6.26 12.35
C SER A 198 9.93 6.38 11.70
N ALA A 199 9.07 7.27 12.20
CA ALA A 199 7.73 7.54 11.65
C ALA A 199 7.80 8.14 10.24
N LEU A 200 8.69 9.11 10.01
CA LEU A 200 8.90 9.72 8.70
C LEU A 200 9.39 8.69 7.68
N VAL A 201 10.42 7.92 8.02
CA VAL A 201 10.97 6.90 7.13
C VAL A 201 9.93 5.83 6.82
N ALA A 202 9.26 5.28 7.84
CA ALA A 202 8.23 4.26 7.66
C ALA A 202 7.03 4.79 6.84
N GLY A 203 6.55 5.99 7.15
CA GLY A 203 5.43 6.62 6.46
C GLY A 203 5.72 6.85 4.97
N VAL A 204 6.91 7.39 4.63
CA VAL A 204 7.32 7.59 3.23
C VAL A 204 7.44 6.26 2.50
N MET A 205 8.02 5.22 3.13
CA MET A 205 8.14 3.89 2.50
C MET A 205 6.77 3.28 2.22
N VAL A 206 5.82 3.38 3.15
CA VAL A 206 4.42 2.94 2.96
C VAL A 206 3.75 3.73 1.85
N ALA A 207 3.87 5.06 1.85
CA ALA A 207 3.28 5.92 0.82
C ALA A 207 3.75 5.53 -0.59
N ILE A 208 5.05 5.26 -0.78
CA ILE A 208 5.59 4.81 -2.08
C ILE A 208 5.03 3.44 -2.49
N GLN A 209 4.87 2.50 -1.55
CA GLN A 209 4.28 1.19 -1.84
C GLN A 209 2.82 1.32 -2.32
N TYR A 210 2.02 2.12 -1.62
CA TYR A 210 0.60 2.32 -1.96
C TYR A 210 0.39 3.17 -3.20
N TYR A 211 1.26 4.12 -3.50
CA TYR A 211 1.26 4.84 -4.76
C TYR A 211 1.39 3.90 -5.97
N ASN A 212 2.25 2.88 -5.88
CA ASN A 212 2.35 1.90 -6.95
C ASN A 212 1.12 0.98 -7.04
N LEU A 213 0.50 0.63 -5.91
CA LEU A 213 -0.74 -0.14 -5.91
C LEU A 213 -1.88 0.67 -6.57
N GLU A 214 -2.03 1.93 -6.20
CA GLU A 214 -2.99 2.87 -6.79
C GLU A 214 -2.81 3.00 -8.30
N SER A 215 -1.59 3.26 -8.77
CA SER A 215 -1.26 3.31 -10.20
C SER A 215 -1.58 2.00 -10.92
N GLY A 216 -1.42 0.85 -10.26
CA GLY A 216 -1.82 -0.45 -10.80
C GLY A 216 -3.34 -0.61 -10.93
N CYS A 217 -4.10 -0.11 -9.96
CA CYS A 217 -5.56 -0.08 -10.02
C CYS A 217 -6.06 0.83 -11.16
N GLU A 218 -5.48 2.02 -11.30
CA GLU A 218 -5.81 2.94 -12.40
C GLU A 218 -5.53 2.33 -13.77
N GLU A 219 -4.38 1.67 -13.94
CA GLU A 219 -4.05 0.96 -15.18
C GLU A 219 -5.09 -0.13 -15.48
N LEU A 220 -5.49 -0.91 -14.45
CA LEU A 220 -6.51 -1.95 -14.60
C LEU A 220 -7.83 -1.37 -15.11
N PHE A 221 -8.35 -0.32 -14.49
CA PHE A 221 -9.62 0.29 -14.89
C PHE A 221 -9.55 0.98 -16.24
N SER A 222 -8.43 1.58 -16.59
CA SER A 222 -8.18 2.13 -17.92
C SER A 222 -8.25 1.04 -18.99
N VAL A 223 -7.65 -0.13 -18.75
CA VAL A 223 -7.69 -1.27 -19.67
C VAL A 223 -9.11 -1.84 -19.78
N LEU A 224 -9.84 -1.96 -18.66
CA LEU A 224 -11.24 -2.43 -18.64
C LEU A 224 -12.15 -1.50 -19.43
N ASN A 225 -12.01 -0.18 -19.28
CA ASN A 225 -12.76 0.81 -20.06
C ASN A 225 -12.53 0.63 -21.56
N GLN A 226 -11.27 0.53 -21.99
CA GLN A 226 -10.92 0.32 -23.40
C GLN A 226 -11.49 -0.97 -23.97
N ILE A 227 -11.48 -2.07 -23.21
CA ILE A 227 -12.06 -3.34 -23.64
C ILE A 227 -13.58 -3.21 -23.81
N SER A 228 -14.23 -2.51 -22.89
CA SER A 228 -15.68 -2.36 -22.90
C SER A 228 -16.16 -1.56 -24.09
N GLU A 229 -15.46 -0.48 -24.45
CA GLU A 229 -15.75 0.32 -25.66
C GLU A 229 -15.67 -0.55 -26.93
N VAL A 230 -14.58 -1.31 -27.07
CA VAL A 230 -14.39 -2.22 -28.23
C VAL A 230 -15.44 -3.33 -28.24
N SER A 231 -15.82 -3.87 -27.07
CA SER A 231 -16.82 -4.95 -26.96
C SER A 231 -18.24 -4.47 -27.26
N ILE A 232 -18.52 -3.18 -27.03
CA ILE A 232 -19.82 -2.58 -27.37
C ILE A 232 -19.93 -2.35 -28.86
N ASP A 233 -18.85 -1.87 -29.50
CA ASP A 233 -18.79 -1.54 -30.93
C ASP A 233 -18.86 -2.80 -31.82
N ASN A 234 -18.20 -3.89 -31.43
CA ASN A 234 -18.20 -5.16 -32.18
C ASN A 234 -19.49 -5.99 -32.04
N SER A 235 -20.50 -5.48 -31.34
CA SER A 235 -21.78 -6.17 -31.11
C SER A 235 -22.94 -5.52 -31.88
N LEU A 236 -22.66 -4.48 -32.66
CA LEU A 236 -23.51 -3.91 -33.69
C LEU A 236 -23.22 -4.58 -35.04
#